data_77fbf3defb4cae2f40435af4c15a28c7
#
_entry.id   77fbf3defb4cae2f40435af4c15a28c7
#
_cell.length_a   1.000
_cell.length_b   1.000
_cell.length_c   1.000
_cell.angle_alpha   90.00
_cell.angle_beta   90.00
_cell.angle_gamma   90.00
#
_symmetry.space_group_name_H-M   'P 1'
#
loop_
_entity.id
_entity.type
_entity.pdbx_description
1 polymer ?
#
loop_
_entity_poly.entity_id
_entity_poly.type
_entity_poly.pdbx_seq_one_letter_code
_entity_poly.pdbx_strand_id
1 'polypeptide(L)'
;MTKSIIVALDEYDQIKFDNVLDQLDPNLCMVKVGSVSFNSLGRESVLKAARKGFDIFLDLKLHDIPNTVKKSVEGLKNLPIKMMTVHTSGGQKMLEESVAAIIDTDIKIFGVTALTSLSNSDTNYIYKRQAEEQVMAMIELATKSNIHGVVCSPQELSLVKNNSNLLTITPGIRLKSLDDDQARVMTPKQAIDNGSDFLVIGRPITCLLYTSPSPRD
;
A
#
# COMPACT_ATOMS: atom_id res chain seq x y z
N MET A 1 0.59 3.54 20.52
CA MET A 1 1.32 4.20 19.42
C MET A 1 0.79 3.66 18.11
N THR A 2 0.52 4.51 17.13
CA THR A 2 0.08 4.08 15.82
C THR A 2 1.29 3.46 15.09
N LYS A 3 1.17 2.23 14.61
CA LYS A 3 2.24 1.56 13.87
C LYS A 3 2.37 2.23 12.50
N SER A 4 3.48 2.88 12.22
CA SER A 4 3.75 3.57 10.95
C SER A 4 4.52 2.70 9.93
N ILE A 5 5.08 1.58 10.36
CA ILE A 5 5.82 0.65 9.49
C ILE A 5 4.90 -0.46 9.00
N ILE A 6 4.90 -0.69 7.71
CA ILE A 6 4.18 -1.76 7.03
C ILE A 6 5.20 -2.62 6.30
N VAL A 7 5.37 -3.88 6.71
CA VAL A 7 6.28 -4.82 6.04
C VAL A 7 5.57 -5.48 4.85
N ALA A 8 6.15 -5.38 3.67
CA ALA A 8 5.58 -5.99 2.47
C ALA A 8 5.92 -7.49 2.40
N LEU A 9 4.88 -8.32 2.43
CA LEU A 9 4.97 -9.77 2.27
C LEU A 9 4.64 -10.12 0.82
N ASP A 10 5.63 -10.04 -0.06
CA ASP A 10 5.46 -10.30 -1.50
C ASP A 10 5.96 -11.72 -1.85
N GLU A 11 5.48 -12.73 -1.08
CA GLU A 11 5.85 -14.14 -1.20
C GLU A 11 4.74 -14.97 -1.85
N TYR A 12 5.11 -15.80 -2.82
CA TYR A 12 4.19 -16.75 -3.47
C TYR A 12 4.29 -18.16 -2.88
N ASP A 13 5.35 -18.43 -2.10
CA ASP A 13 5.59 -19.70 -1.39
C ASP A 13 5.09 -19.61 0.05
N GLN A 14 4.29 -20.59 0.48
CA GLN A 14 3.69 -20.59 1.81
C GLN A 14 4.73 -20.67 2.94
N ILE A 15 5.79 -21.48 2.76
CA ILE A 15 6.82 -21.67 3.79
C ILE A 15 7.61 -20.37 3.97
N LYS A 16 7.96 -19.70 2.88
CA LYS A 16 8.66 -18.41 2.94
C LYS A 16 7.79 -17.33 3.57
N PHE A 17 6.51 -17.29 3.19
CA PHE A 17 5.53 -16.36 3.79
C PHE A 17 5.48 -16.54 5.32
N ASP A 18 5.36 -17.78 5.78
CA ASP A 18 5.32 -18.12 7.20
C ASP A 18 6.61 -17.76 7.93
N ASN A 19 7.75 -18.09 7.34
CA ASN A 19 9.06 -17.78 7.92
C ASN A 19 9.28 -16.27 8.11
N VAL A 20 8.83 -15.44 7.18
CA VAL A 20 8.90 -13.98 7.36
C VAL A 20 7.98 -13.54 8.47
N LEU A 21 6.73 -14.01 8.49
CA LEU A 21 5.77 -13.67 9.56
C LEU A 21 6.26 -14.06 10.96
N ASP A 22 6.94 -15.21 11.07
CA ASP A 22 7.43 -15.72 12.36
C ASP A 22 8.58 -14.90 12.95
N GLN A 23 9.26 -14.12 12.13
CA GLN A 23 10.36 -13.26 12.54
C GLN A 23 9.95 -11.79 12.78
N LEU A 24 8.69 -11.43 12.51
CA LEU A 24 8.17 -10.08 12.71
C LEU A 24 7.40 -9.99 14.05
N ASP A 25 7.47 -8.82 14.69
CA ASP A 25 6.70 -8.52 15.89
C ASP A 25 5.44 -7.70 15.53
N PRO A 26 4.23 -8.25 15.77
CA PRO A 26 2.98 -7.54 15.48
C PRO A 26 2.78 -6.26 16.31
N ASN A 27 3.55 -6.05 17.40
CA ASN A 27 3.50 -4.82 18.18
C ASN A 27 4.28 -3.67 17.50
N LEU A 28 5.24 -3.99 16.63
CA LEU A 28 6.14 -3.02 16.00
C LEU A 28 5.71 -2.62 14.59
N CYS A 29 5.04 -3.52 13.86
CA CYS A 29 4.67 -3.27 12.47
C CYS A 29 3.30 -3.83 12.10
N MET A 30 2.78 -3.32 11.00
CA MET A 30 1.71 -3.91 10.21
C MET A 30 2.33 -4.78 9.10
N VAL A 31 1.53 -5.59 8.43
CA VAL A 31 1.96 -6.33 7.24
C VAL A 31 1.09 -6.00 6.03
N LYS A 32 1.74 -5.91 4.85
CA LYS A 32 1.04 -5.77 3.57
C LYS A 32 0.94 -7.14 2.91
N VAL A 33 -0.29 -7.58 2.65
CA VAL A 33 -0.58 -8.70 1.74
C VAL A 33 -0.93 -8.09 0.38
N GLY A 34 -0.03 -8.21 -0.58
CA GLY A 34 -0.20 -7.70 -1.94
C GLY A 34 -0.70 -8.74 -2.92
N SER A 35 -0.79 -8.36 -4.20
CA SER A 35 -1.29 -9.23 -5.28
C SER A 35 -0.50 -10.54 -5.38
N VAL A 36 0.82 -10.53 -5.16
CA VAL A 36 1.65 -11.75 -5.24
C VAL A 36 1.15 -12.79 -4.25
N SER A 37 1.14 -12.44 -2.96
CA SER A 37 0.75 -13.39 -1.90
C SER A 37 -0.74 -13.72 -1.94
N PHE A 38 -1.60 -12.73 -2.21
CA PHE A 38 -3.04 -12.97 -2.26
C PHE A 38 -3.46 -13.87 -3.43
N ASN A 39 -2.87 -13.69 -4.62
CA ASN A 39 -3.19 -14.53 -5.78
C ASN A 39 -2.63 -15.95 -5.65
N SER A 40 -1.49 -16.13 -4.97
CA SER A 40 -0.85 -17.43 -4.82
C SER A 40 -1.37 -18.22 -3.61
N LEU A 41 -1.60 -17.55 -2.48
CA LEU A 41 -1.94 -18.16 -1.20
C LEU A 41 -3.41 -17.91 -0.78
N GLY A 42 -4.13 -17.09 -1.54
CA GLY A 42 -5.54 -16.80 -1.30
C GLY A 42 -5.79 -16.00 -0.01
N ARG A 43 -7.04 -16.05 0.44
CA ARG A 43 -7.48 -15.40 1.68
C ARG A 43 -6.77 -15.92 2.93
N GLU A 44 -6.22 -17.13 2.87
CA GLU A 44 -5.51 -17.74 3.98
C GLU A 44 -4.26 -16.94 4.36
N SER A 45 -3.60 -16.27 3.43
CA SER A 45 -2.48 -15.36 3.72
C SER A 45 -2.88 -14.22 4.68
N VAL A 46 -4.08 -13.65 4.49
CA VAL A 46 -4.66 -12.61 5.37
C VAL A 46 -5.03 -13.19 6.72
N LEU A 47 -5.77 -14.30 6.74
CA LEU A 47 -6.23 -14.94 7.97
C LEU A 47 -5.05 -15.39 8.85
N LYS A 48 -4.00 -15.89 8.24
CA LYS A 48 -2.80 -16.36 8.95
C LYS A 48 -2.05 -15.19 9.60
N ALA A 49 -1.85 -14.09 8.89
CA ALA A 49 -1.25 -12.88 9.45
C ALA A 49 -2.09 -12.32 10.60
N ALA A 50 -3.43 -12.30 10.47
CA ALA A 50 -4.32 -11.85 11.53
C ALA A 50 -4.27 -12.73 12.78
N ARG A 51 -4.21 -14.07 12.62
CA ARG A 51 -4.06 -15.01 13.77
C ARG A 51 -2.77 -14.80 14.55
N LYS A 52 -1.73 -14.24 13.91
CA LYS A 52 -0.47 -13.83 14.56
C LYS A 52 -0.54 -12.42 15.19
N GLY A 53 -1.68 -11.75 15.13
CA GLY A 53 -1.91 -10.44 15.75
C GLY A 53 -1.51 -9.24 14.91
N PHE A 54 -1.18 -9.43 13.62
CA PHE A 54 -0.86 -8.30 12.75
C PHE A 54 -2.09 -7.52 12.30
N ASP A 55 -1.99 -6.19 12.29
CA ASP A 55 -2.85 -5.34 11.49
C ASP A 55 -2.46 -5.47 10.01
N ILE A 56 -3.46 -5.58 9.13
CA ILE A 56 -3.21 -5.94 7.73
C ILE A 56 -3.61 -4.82 6.78
N PHE A 57 -2.70 -4.51 5.87
CA PHE A 57 -2.92 -3.70 4.69
C PHE A 57 -3.07 -4.63 3.47
N LEU A 58 -4.28 -4.73 2.92
CA LEU A 58 -4.59 -5.53 1.72
C LEU A 58 -4.37 -4.67 0.46
N ASP A 59 -3.28 -4.92 -0.25
CA ASP A 59 -2.82 -4.09 -1.37
C ASP A 59 -3.07 -4.77 -2.72
N LEU A 60 -4.34 -4.82 -3.14
CA LEU A 60 -4.77 -5.44 -4.40
C LEU A 60 -4.94 -4.45 -5.55
N LYS A 61 -4.95 -3.15 -5.27
CA LYS A 61 -5.11 -2.06 -6.25
C LYS A 61 -6.33 -2.29 -7.16
N LEU A 62 -7.49 -2.58 -6.56
CA LEU A 62 -8.71 -2.87 -7.31
C LEU A 62 -9.00 -1.77 -8.33
N HIS A 63 -9.24 -2.17 -9.57
CA HIS A 63 -9.45 -1.26 -10.69
C HIS A 63 -10.35 -1.93 -11.73
N ASP A 64 -11.61 -1.53 -11.76
CA ASP A 64 -12.62 -2.06 -12.67
C ASP A 64 -13.81 -1.06 -12.72
N ILE A 65 -14.90 -1.38 -13.40
CA ILE A 65 -16.12 -0.58 -13.35
C ILE A 65 -16.68 -0.47 -11.92
N PRO A 66 -17.38 0.62 -11.56
CA PRO A 66 -17.78 0.91 -10.18
C PRO A 66 -18.47 -0.24 -9.45
N ASN A 67 -19.44 -0.90 -10.11
CA ASN A 67 -20.18 -2.02 -9.51
C ASN A 67 -19.30 -3.25 -9.22
N THR A 68 -18.31 -3.53 -10.07
CA THR A 68 -17.38 -4.66 -9.86
C THR A 68 -16.49 -4.39 -8.67
N VAL A 69 -15.92 -3.17 -8.58
CA VAL A 69 -15.06 -2.80 -7.45
C VAL A 69 -15.85 -2.77 -6.15
N LYS A 70 -17.06 -2.20 -6.14
CA LYS A 70 -17.98 -2.25 -4.98
C LYS A 70 -18.15 -3.68 -4.45
N LYS A 71 -18.58 -4.61 -5.33
CA LYS A 71 -18.78 -6.02 -4.95
C LYS A 71 -17.48 -6.70 -4.49
N SER A 72 -16.34 -6.34 -5.07
CA SER A 72 -15.04 -6.84 -4.64
C SER A 72 -14.70 -6.36 -3.22
N VAL A 73 -14.93 -5.09 -2.92
CA VAL A 73 -14.75 -4.52 -1.58
C VAL A 73 -15.71 -5.17 -0.59
N GLU A 74 -17.00 -5.32 -0.92
CA GLU A 74 -17.99 -6.03 -0.10
C GLU A 74 -17.57 -7.48 0.19
N GLY A 75 -17.01 -8.17 -0.78
CA GLY A 75 -16.49 -9.53 -0.61
C GLY A 75 -15.22 -9.61 0.27
N LEU A 76 -14.47 -8.53 0.39
CA LEU A 76 -13.22 -8.47 1.14
C LEU A 76 -13.39 -7.84 2.53
N LYS A 77 -14.43 -7.02 2.78
CA LYS A 77 -14.60 -6.28 4.03
C LYS A 77 -14.78 -7.15 5.28
N ASN A 78 -15.14 -8.43 5.10
CA ASN A 78 -15.27 -9.39 6.20
C ASN A 78 -13.92 -10.05 6.57
N LEU A 79 -12.84 -9.76 5.83
CA LEU A 79 -11.49 -10.16 6.24
C LEU A 79 -11.00 -9.25 7.37
N PRO A 80 -10.15 -9.75 8.27
CA PRO A 80 -9.57 -8.97 9.38
C PRO A 80 -8.48 -8.01 8.88
N ILE A 81 -8.87 -7.02 8.07
CA ILE A 81 -7.97 -6.01 7.49
C ILE A 81 -8.28 -4.62 8.04
N LYS A 82 -7.27 -3.75 8.07
CA LYS A 82 -7.40 -2.34 8.48
C LYS A 82 -7.42 -1.38 7.30
N MET A 83 -6.77 -1.74 6.21
CA MET A 83 -6.63 -0.89 5.03
C MET A 83 -6.70 -1.73 3.76
N MET A 84 -7.22 -1.16 2.68
CA MET A 84 -7.15 -1.74 1.33
C MET A 84 -6.94 -0.67 0.27
N THR A 85 -6.49 -1.09 -0.92
CA THR A 85 -6.25 -0.18 -2.04
C THR A 85 -7.23 -0.36 -3.18
N VAL A 86 -7.58 0.78 -3.78
CA VAL A 86 -8.22 0.89 -5.09
C VAL A 86 -7.37 1.81 -5.96
N HIS A 87 -7.47 1.73 -7.29
CA HIS A 87 -6.71 2.63 -8.17
C HIS A 87 -7.50 3.93 -8.41
N THR A 88 -6.89 5.10 -8.17
CA THR A 88 -7.57 6.39 -8.30
C THR A 88 -8.03 6.69 -9.73
N SER A 89 -7.30 6.16 -10.74
CA SER A 89 -7.67 6.29 -12.16
C SER A 89 -8.99 5.60 -12.55
N GLY A 90 -9.61 4.84 -11.65
CA GLY A 90 -10.94 4.26 -11.87
C GLY A 90 -12.09 5.26 -11.88
N GLY A 91 -11.80 6.54 -11.55
CA GLY A 91 -12.76 7.64 -11.61
C GLY A 91 -13.61 7.80 -10.35
N GLN A 92 -14.25 8.96 -10.24
CA GLN A 92 -14.98 9.38 -9.04
C GLN A 92 -16.01 8.34 -8.58
N LYS A 93 -16.85 7.86 -9.48
CA LYS A 93 -17.92 6.91 -9.15
C LYS A 93 -17.38 5.60 -8.58
N MET A 94 -16.26 5.08 -9.10
CA MET A 94 -15.64 3.86 -8.57
C MET A 94 -15.10 4.08 -7.15
N LEU A 95 -14.50 5.23 -6.89
CA LEU A 95 -13.97 5.58 -5.57
C LEU A 95 -15.10 5.74 -4.55
N GLU A 96 -16.16 6.46 -4.90
CA GLU A 96 -17.34 6.67 -4.04
C GLU A 96 -18.02 5.34 -3.67
N GLU A 97 -18.22 4.45 -4.65
CA GLU A 97 -18.80 3.12 -4.40
C GLU A 97 -17.90 2.24 -3.52
N SER A 98 -16.58 2.40 -3.63
CA SER A 98 -15.62 1.70 -2.77
C SER A 98 -15.72 2.17 -1.31
N VAL A 99 -15.84 3.47 -1.08
CA VAL A 99 -16.00 4.04 0.27
C VAL A 99 -17.36 3.65 0.84
N ALA A 100 -18.43 3.74 0.05
CA ALA A 100 -19.77 3.35 0.49
C ALA A 100 -19.85 1.87 0.90
N ALA A 101 -19.08 1.00 0.26
CA ALA A 101 -19.08 -0.44 0.56
C ALA A 101 -18.52 -0.81 1.94
N ILE A 102 -17.76 0.09 2.57
CA ILE A 102 -17.12 -0.14 3.89
C ILE A 102 -17.67 0.75 5.00
N ILE A 103 -18.77 1.49 4.78
CA ILE A 103 -19.28 2.50 5.71
C ILE A 103 -19.63 1.94 7.10
N ASP A 104 -19.89 0.64 7.18
CA ASP A 104 -20.21 -0.12 8.40
C ASP A 104 -18.98 -0.76 9.07
N THR A 105 -17.77 -0.37 8.66
CA THR A 105 -16.50 -0.95 9.14
C THR A 105 -15.48 0.13 9.53
N ASP A 106 -14.40 -0.28 10.19
CA ASP A 106 -13.23 0.57 10.49
C ASP A 106 -12.14 0.52 9.39
N ILE A 107 -12.43 -0.12 8.26
CA ILE A 107 -11.49 -0.26 7.15
C ILE A 107 -11.29 1.09 6.47
N LYS A 108 -10.04 1.39 6.09
CA LYS A 108 -9.70 2.59 5.32
C LYS A 108 -9.37 2.22 3.86
N ILE A 109 -9.99 2.93 2.91
CA ILE A 109 -9.67 2.83 1.49
C ILE A 109 -8.57 3.83 1.15
N PHE A 110 -7.52 3.35 0.49
CA PHE A 110 -6.43 4.18 -0.05
C PHE A 110 -6.45 4.14 -1.58
N GLY A 111 -6.44 5.33 -2.19
CA GLY A 111 -6.34 5.49 -3.63
C GLY A 111 -4.90 5.42 -4.09
N VAL A 112 -4.57 4.50 -4.99
CA VAL A 112 -3.24 4.46 -5.61
C VAL A 112 -3.16 5.56 -6.66
N THR A 113 -2.15 6.43 -6.55
CA THR A 113 -1.86 7.49 -7.54
C THR A 113 -1.12 6.91 -8.76
N ALA A 114 -0.31 7.68 -9.44
CA ALA A 114 0.55 7.15 -10.49
C ALA A 114 1.53 6.13 -9.90
N LEU A 115 1.69 4.97 -10.55
CA LEU A 115 2.62 3.95 -10.08
C LEU A 115 4.04 4.53 -10.05
N THR A 116 4.77 4.26 -8.98
CA THR A 116 6.12 4.79 -8.74
C THR A 116 7.16 4.33 -9.77
N SER A 117 6.84 3.30 -10.54
CA SER A 117 7.66 2.78 -11.65
C SER A 117 7.48 3.56 -12.95
N LEU A 118 6.41 4.38 -13.08
CA LEU A 118 6.16 5.14 -14.31
C LEU A 118 7.10 6.35 -14.41
N SER A 119 7.77 6.46 -15.55
CA SER A 119 8.55 7.66 -15.91
C SER A 119 7.61 8.80 -16.38
N ASN A 120 8.18 10.02 -16.52
CA ASN A 120 7.44 11.12 -17.15
C ASN A 120 7.04 10.81 -18.60
N SER A 121 7.84 10.02 -19.32
CA SER A 121 7.51 9.56 -20.68
C SER A 121 6.28 8.66 -20.66
N ASP A 122 6.22 7.71 -19.71
CA ASP A 122 5.08 6.79 -19.58
C ASP A 122 3.81 7.54 -19.21
N THR A 123 3.89 8.43 -18.22
CA THR A 123 2.73 9.23 -17.78
C THR A 123 2.23 10.14 -18.90
N ASN A 124 3.13 10.78 -19.66
CA ASN A 124 2.76 11.59 -20.80
C ASN A 124 2.12 10.76 -21.92
N TYR A 125 2.62 9.56 -22.16
CA TYR A 125 2.04 8.66 -23.18
C TYR A 125 0.65 8.18 -22.79
N ILE A 126 0.48 7.74 -21.52
CA ILE A 126 -0.76 7.14 -21.02
C ILE A 126 -1.83 8.20 -20.72
N TYR A 127 -1.46 9.25 -19.96
CA TYR A 127 -2.38 10.24 -19.42
C TYR A 127 -2.36 11.58 -20.16
N LYS A 128 -1.43 11.78 -21.10
CA LYS A 128 -1.19 13.07 -21.79
C LYS A 128 -0.85 14.22 -20.81
N ARG A 129 -0.19 13.88 -19.70
CA ARG A 129 0.22 14.80 -18.62
C ARG A 129 1.57 14.38 -18.05
N GLN A 130 2.28 15.33 -17.47
CA GLN A 130 3.47 15.03 -16.66
C GLN A 130 3.05 14.30 -15.37
N ALA A 131 3.99 13.57 -14.76
CA ALA A 131 3.69 12.75 -13.57
C ALA A 131 3.11 13.58 -12.41
N GLU A 132 3.65 14.77 -12.16
CA GLU A 132 3.20 15.66 -11.08
C GLU A 132 1.76 16.15 -11.32
N GLU A 133 1.44 16.58 -12.54
CA GLU A 133 0.09 17.02 -12.94
C GLU A 133 -0.93 15.87 -12.81
N GLN A 134 -0.51 14.67 -13.19
CA GLN A 134 -1.37 13.49 -13.07
C GLN A 134 -1.62 13.12 -11.61
N VAL A 135 -0.59 13.16 -10.77
CA VAL A 135 -0.72 12.90 -9.33
C VAL A 135 -1.63 13.96 -8.68
N MET A 136 -1.49 15.23 -9.04
CA MET A 136 -2.35 16.30 -8.54
C MET A 136 -3.82 16.06 -8.89
N ALA A 137 -4.11 15.71 -10.13
CA ALA A 137 -5.47 15.37 -10.55
C ALA A 137 -6.04 14.16 -9.77
N MET A 138 -5.19 13.17 -9.46
CA MET A 138 -5.59 12.02 -8.64
C MET A 138 -5.83 12.37 -7.17
N ILE A 139 -5.03 13.29 -6.58
CA ILE A 139 -5.24 13.81 -5.22
C ILE A 139 -6.59 14.54 -5.13
N GLU A 140 -6.88 15.42 -6.09
CA GLU A 140 -8.17 16.12 -6.17
C GLU A 140 -9.34 15.14 -6.26
N LEU A 141 -9.22 14.12 -7.11
CA LEU A 141 -10.25 13.11 -7.30
C LEU A 141 -10.47 12.28 -6.02
N ALA A 142 -9.38 11.85 -5.36
CA ALA A 142 -9.43 11.12 -4.10
C ALA A 142 -10.11 11.94 -3.00
N THR A 143 -9.77 13.24 -2.90
CA THR A 143 -10.37 14.18 -1.93
C THR A 143 -11.87 14.33 -2.19
N LYS A 144 -12.28 14.58 -3.43
CA LYS A 144 -13.70 14.73 -3.82
C LYS A 144 -14.52 13.47 -3.55
N SER A 145 -13.89 12.30 -3.63
CA SER A 145 -14.54 11.00 -3.42
C SER A 145 -14.51 10.52 -1.96
N ASN A 146 -14.03 11.34 -1.02
CA ASN A 146 -13.89 11.00 0.40
C ASN A 146 -13.05 9.74 0.65
N ILE A 147 -12.03 9.48 -0.17
CA ILE A 147 -11.03 8.43 0.07
C ILE A 147 -10.23 8.81 1.34
N HIS A 148 -9.91 7.84 2.17
CA HIS A 148 -9.23 8.08 3.45
C HIS A 148 -7.77 8.51 3.30
N GLY A 149 -7.11 8.09 2.22
CA GLY A 149 -5.72 8.41 1.96
C GLY A 149 -5.27 7.96 0.57
N VAL A 150 -4.01 8.17 0.28
CA VAL A 150 -3.40 7.79 -1.00
C VAL A 150 -2.10 7.01 -0.80
N VAL A 151 -1.81 6.13 -1.77
CA VAL A 151 -0.49 5.54 -1.93
C VAL A 151 0.26 6.38 -2.95
N CYS A 152 1.34 7.03 -2.53
CA CYS A 152 2.13 7.95 -3.35
C CYS A 152 3.63 7.71 -3.18
N SER A 153 4.43 8.12 -4.18
CA SER A 153 5.89 8.05 -4.08
C SER A 153 6.43 9.01 -3.00
N PRO A 154 7.64 8.76 -2.47
CA PRO A 154 8.28 9.66 -1.52
C PRO A 154 8.42 11.11 -2.05
N GLN A 155 8.64 11.27 -3.36
CA GLN A 155 8.81 12.58 -4.00
C GLN A 155 7.49 13.38 -4.09
N GLU A 156 6.35 12.71 -4.02
CA GLU A 156 5.01 13.29 -4.12
C GLU A 156 4.42 13.66 -2.75
N LEU A 157 5.08 13.32 -1.63
CA LEU A 157 4.59 13.58 -0.27
C LEU A 157 4.24 15.06 -0.05
N SER A 158 5.15 15.97 -0.41
CA SER A 158 4.91 17.41 -0.26
C SER A 158 3.70 17.87 -1.08
N LEU A 159 3.52 17.32 -2.29
CA LEU A 159 2.38 17.63 -3.14
C LEU A 159 1.07 17.19 -2.47
N VAL A 160 1.02 15.97 -1.90
CA VAL A 160 -0.17 15.48 -1.19
C VAL A 160 -0.46 16.33 0.04
N LYS A 161 0.55 16.57 0.90
CA LYS A 161 0.35 17.27 2.18
C LYS A 161 0.02 18.75 2.03
N ASN A 162 0.51 19.41 0.98
CA ASN A 162 0.20 20.81 0.72
C ASN A 162 -1.21 21.02 0.12
N ASN A 163 -1.78 19.99 -0.51
CA ASN A 163 -3.03 20.11 -1.27
C ASN A 163 -4.20 19.29 -0.70
N SER A 164 -3.97 18.51 0.37
CA SER A 164 -5.03 17.69 0.98
C SER A 164 -4.73 17.31 2.43
N ASN A 165 -5.76 16.84 3.14
CA ASN A 165 -5.64 16.21 4.45
C ASN A 165 -5.61 14.66 4.37
N LEU A 166 -5.35 14.11 3.19
CA LEU A 166 -5.32 12.67 2.97
C LEU A 166 -4.17 12.02 3.76
N LEU A 167 -4.44 10.85 4.33
CA LEU A 167 -3.38 9.99 4.86
C LEU A 167 -2.49 9.49 3.71
N THR A 168 -1.24 9.23 4.02
CA THR A 168 -0.26 8.79 3.02
C THR A 168 0.34 7.44 3.38
N ILE A 169 0.40 6.55 2.40
CA ILE A 169 1.18 5.31 2.43
C ILE A 169 2.28 5.45 1.39
N THR A 170 3.54 5.33 1.83
CA THR A 170 4.70 5.59 0.98
C THR A 170 5.54 4.33 0.79
N PRO A 171 5.50 3.70 -0.39
CA PRO A 171 6.44 2.66 -0.79
C PRO A 171 7.77 3.28 -1.26
N GLY A 172 8.74 2.43 -1.65
CA GLY A 172 10.03 2.91 -2.15
C GLY A 172 10.99 3.38 -1.06
N ILE A 173 10.81 2.89 0.16
CA ILE A 173 11.67 3.21 1.30
C ILE A 173 12.90 2.31 1.30
N ARG A 174 14.10 2.90 1.48
CA ARG A 174 15.39 2.21 1.53
C ARG A 174 16.20 2.67 2.74
N LEU A 175 16.94 1.76 3.37
CA LEU A 175 17.83 2.09 4.51
C LEU A 175 19.09 2.82 4.08
N LYS A 176 19.54 2.56 2.84
CA LYS A 176 20.68 3.24 2.18
C LYS A 176 20.32 3.41 0.70
N SER A 177 20.94 4.38 0.02
CA SER A 177 20.89 4.51 -1.44
C SER A 177 21.69 3.36 -2.05
N LEU A 178 21.01 2.28 -2.43
CA LEU A 178 21.58 1.19 -3.21
C LEU A 178 21.09 1.33 -4.66
N ASP A 179 21.92 0.92 -5.61
CA ASP A 179 21.52 0.75 -7.02
C ASP A 179 20.45 -0.35 -7.07
N ASP A 180 19.19 0.06 -7.21
CA ASP A 180 18.03 -0.84 -7.25
C ASP A 180 17.07 -0.37 -8.36
N ASP A 181 16.20 -1.25 -8.80
CA ASP A 181 15.17 -1.07 -9.85
C ASP A 181 14.13 0.04 -9.59
N GLN A 182 14.21 0.73 -8.44
CA GLN A 182 13.34 1.85 -8.10
C GLN A 182 14.06 3.20 -8.21
N ALA A 183 13.65 4.00 -9.20
CA ALA A 183 14.21 5.32 -9.47
C ALA A 183 13.84 6.41 -8.44
N ARG A 184 12.88 6.14 -7.51
CA ARG A 184 12.30 7.13 -6.60
C ARG A 184 12.32 6.62 -5.17
N VAL A 185 13.50 6.64 -4.54
CA VAL A 185 13.73 6.13 -3.18
C VAL A 185 13.99 7.23 -2.16
N MET A 186 13.67 6.96 -0.90
CA MET A 186 13.91 7.86 0.24
C MET A 186 14.21 7.02 1.50
N THR A 187 14.98 7.58 2.44
CA THR A 187 15.20 6.94 3.73
C THR A 187 13.94 7.03 4.61
N PRO A 188 13.72 6.11 5.57
CA PRO A 188 12.57 6.18 6.48
C PRO A 188 12.44 7.53 7.19
N LYS A 189 13.56 8.06 7.70
CA LYS A 189 13.60 9.35 8.39
C LYS A 189 13.12 10.49 7.49
N GLN A 190 13.67 10.59 6.27
CA GLN A 190 13.28 11.62 5.32
C GLN A 190 11.78 11.53 4.96
N ALA A 191 11.26 10.32 4.76
CA ALA A 191 9.84 10.14 4.42
C ALA A 191 8.92 10.58 5.58
N ILE A 192 9.28 10.28 6.82
CA ILE A 192 8.54 10.75 8.01
C ILE A 192 8.64 12.27 8.14
N ASP A 193 9.84 12.84 8.01
CA ASP A 193 10.06 14.29 8.08
C ASP A 193 9.27 15.04 6.98
N ASN A 194 9.03 14.40 5.82
CA ASN A 194 8.19 14.91 4.73
C ASN A 194 6.69 14.62 4.92
N GLY A 195 6.28 14.05 6.06
CA GLY A 195 4.88 13.89 6.44
C GLY A 195 4.23 12.56 6.01
N SER A 196 5.01 11.50 5.72
CA SER A 196 4.43 10.19 5.49
C SER A 196 3.81 9.62 6.76
N ASP A 197 2.54 9.17 6.68
CA ASP A 197 1.86 8.53 7.82
C ASP A 197 2.25 7.06 7.95
N PHE A 198 2.44 6.37 6.82
CA PHE A 198 2.81 4.95 6.78
C PHE A 198 3.92 4.70 5.75
N LEU A 199 4.91 3.89 6.13
CA LEU A 199 6.03 3.49 5.29
C LEU A 199 5.89 2.03 4.88
N VAL A 200 5.88 1.73 3.58
CA VAL A 200 5.93 0.34 3.09
C VAL A 200 7.37 -0.05 2.81
N ILE A 201 7.86 -1.05 3.53
CA ILE A 201 9.22 -1.56 3.44
C ILE A 201 9.17 -3.05 3.13
N GLY A 202 9.76 -3.47 2.01
CA GLY A 202 9.85 -4.88 1.59
C GLY A 202 11.26 -5.42 1.78
N ARG A 203 11.99 -5.66 0.68
CA ARG A 203 13.33 -6.26 0.64
C ARG A 203 14.33 -5.76 1.70
N PRO A 204 14.41 -4.45 2.04
CA PRO A 204 15.30 -4.00 3.11
C PRO A 204 15.08 -4.66 4.48
N ILE A 205 13.89 -5.20 4.73
CA ILE A 205 13.59 -6.00 5.93
C ILE A 205 13.58 -7.49 5.59
N THR A 206 12.79 -7.91 4.60
CA THR A 206 12.55 -9.33 4.33
C THR A 206 13.81 -10.06 3.88
N CYS A 207 14.68 -9.45 3.07
CA CYS A 207 15.93 -10.10 2.66
C CYS A 207 16.92 -10.27 3.83
N LEU A 208 16.91 -9.39 4.81
CA LEU A 208 17.75 -9.55 6.01
C LEU A 208 17.25 -10.72 6.88
N LEU A 209 15.94 -10.95 6.94
CA LEU A 209 15.36 -12.07 7.67
C LEU A 209 15.70 -13.44 7.06
N TYR A 210 15.89 -13.51 5.74
CA TYR A 210 16.34 -14.75 5.07
C TYR A 210 17.81 -15.11 5.33
N THR A 211 18.63 -14.10 5.66
CA THR A 211 20.08 -14.29 5.90
C THR A 211 20.44 -14.40 7.37
N SER A 212 19.49 -14.16 8.27
CA SER A 212 19.71 -14.32 9.71
C SER A 212 19.63 -15.79 10.10
N PRO A 213 20.58 -16.33 10.92
CA PRO A 213 20.47 -17.67 11.46
C PRO A 213 19.20 -17.79 12.29
N SER A 214 18.52 -18.95 12.15
CA SER A 214 17.32 -19.22 12.96
C SER A 214 17.67 -19.20 14.45
N PRO A 215 16.85 -18.60 15.31
CA PRO A 215 17.07 -18.68 16.77
C PRO A 215 16.98 -20.09 17.35
N ARG A 216 16.82 -21.13 16.52
CA ARG A 216 16.65 -22.55 16.91
C ARG A 216 17.82 -23.44 16.50
N ASP A 217 18.91 -22.87 15.97
CA ASP A 217 20.14 -23.61 15.66
C ASP A 217 21.15 -23.47 16.79
#